data_e8c69496a48adb880418294ec0bed654
#
_entry.id   e8c69496a48adb880418294ec0bed654
#
_cell.length_a   1.000
_cell.length_b   1.000
_cell.length_c   1.000
_cell.angle_alpha   90.00
_cell.angle_beta   90.00
_cell.angle_gamma   90.00
#
_symmetry.space_group_name_H-M   'P 1'
#
loop_
_entity.id
_entity.type
_entity.pdbx_description
1 polymer ?
#
loop_
_entity_poly.entity_id
_entity_poly.type
_entity_poly.pdbx_seq_one_letter_code
_entity_poly.pdbx_strand_id
1 'polypeptide(L)'
;KGSSGGPLLCPAGHAVGIFRAAVCTRGVAKAVDFIPVENLETTMRSPVFTDNSSPPAVPQSFQVAHLHTPTGSGKSTKVPAAYAAQGYKVLVLNPSVAATLGFGAYMSKAHGIDPNIRTGVRTITTGSPITYSTYGKFLADGGCSGGAYDIIICDECHSTDATSILGIGTVLDQAETAGARLVVLATATPPGSVTVPHPNIEEVAL
;
A
#
# COMPACT_ATOMS: atom_id res chain seq x y z
N LYS A 1 -2.96 29.06 5.52
CA LYS A 1 -2.91 27.78 6.25
C LYS A 1 -3.66 26.73 5.42
N GLY A 2 -3.13 25.51 5.29
CA GLY A 2 -3.80 24.40 4.59
C GLY A 2 -3.35 24.15 3.14
N SER A 3 -2.38 24.90 2.59
CA SER A 3 -1.88 24.70 1.22
C SER A 3 -0.68 23.71 1.14
N SER A 4 -0.21 23.17 2.27
CA SER A 4 0.87 22.19 2.29
C SER A 4 0.43 20.91 1.57
N GLY A 5 1.28 20.42 0.66
CA GLY A 5 0.97 19.30 -0.22
C GLY A 5 0.33 19.69 -1.56
N GLY A 6 -0.03 20.97 -1.76
CA GLY A 6 -0.54 21.46 -3.04
C GLY A 6 0.56 21.62 -4.10
N PRO A 7 0.21 21.59 -5.39
CA PRO A 7 1.16 21.78 -6.47
C PRO A 7 1.69 23.22 -6.51
N LEU A 8 2.96 23.39 -6.78
CA LEU A 8 3.57 24.66 -7.15
C LEU A 8 3.70 24.71 -8.66
N LEU A 9 3.08 25.72 -9.28
CA LEU A 9 3.06 25.89 -10.72
C LEU A 9 3.97 27.04 -11.16
N CYS A 10 4.63 26.87 -12.30
CA CYS A 10 5.33 27.98 -12.95
C CYS A 10 4.30 28.89 -13.67
N PRO A 11 4.69 30.10 -14.12
CA PRO A 11 3.79 31.01 -14.84
C PRO A 11 3.19 30.41 -16.12
N ALA A 12 3.83 29.39 -16.71
CA ALA A 12 3.30 28.65 -17.86
C ALA A 12 2.31 27.52 -17.50
N GLY A 13 2.04 27.32 -16.18
CA GLY A 13 1.11 26.32 -15.69
C GLY A 13 1.69 24.92 -15.47
N HIS A 14 2.99 24.74 -15.64
CA HIS A 14 3.63 23.45 -15.39
C HIS A 14 3.87 23.23 -13.88
N ALA A 15 3.62 22.02 -13.38
CA ALA A 15 3.96 21.66 -12.03
C ALA A 15 5.50 21.59 -11.86
N VAL A 16 6.02 22.38 -10.93
CA VAL A 16 7.47 22.45 -10.63
C VAL A 16 7.81 21.87 -9.27
N GLY A 17 6.83 21.59 -8.45
CA GLY A 17 7.04 20.98 -7.14
C GLY A 17 5.77 20.86 -6.33
N ILE A 18 5.94 20.34 -5.11
CA ILE A 18 4.88 20.29 -4.09
C ILE A 18 5.21 21.30 -2.99
N PHE A 19 4.26 22.18 -2.71
CA PHE A 19 4.38 23.21 -1.67
C PHE A 19 4.53 22.57 -0.29
N ARG A 20 5.52 22.98 0.47
CA ARG A 20 5.80 22.50 1.84
C ARG A 20 5.55 23.58 2.88
N ALA A 21 6.15 24.73 2.73
CA ALA A 21 6.07 25.82 3.70
C ALA A 21 6.27 27.20 3.04
N ALA A 22 5.81 28.22 3.72
CA ALA A 22 6.13 29.62 3.37
C ALA A 22 6.79 30.32 4.55
N VAL A 23 7.85 31.05 4.26
CA VAL A 23 8.44 31.97 5.23
C VAL A 23 7.71 33.30 5.12
N CYS A 24 7.01 33.67 6.19
CA CYS A 24 6.22 34.90 6.25
C CYS A 24 6.84 35.91 7.21
N THR A 25 6.88 37.17 6.77
CA THR A 25 7.24 38.30 7.63
C THR A 25 6.08 39.29 7.66
N ARG A 26 5.54 39.57 8.84
CA ARG A 26 4.37 40.45 9.05
C ARG A 26 3.17 40.06 8.18
N GLY A 27 2.89 38.73 8.07
CA GLY A 27 1.76 38.23 7.29
C GLY A 27 1.96 38.20 5.75
N VAL A 28 3.14 38.64 5.27
CA VAL A 28 3.48 38.58 3.85
C VAL A 28 4.48 37.44 3.60
N ALA A 29 4.16 36.57 2.64
CA ALA A 29 5.08 35.50 2.23
C ALA A 29 6.32 36.10 1.55
N LYS A 30 7.51 35.78 2.04
CA LYS A 30 8.79 36.25 1.52
C LYS A 30 9.53 35.18 0.75
N ALA A 31 9.30 33.92 1.09
CA ALA A 31 9.88 32.76 0.41
C ALA A 31 8.94 31.57 0.48
N VAL A 32 9.07 30.67 -0.46
CA VAL A 32 8.31 29.43 -0.54
C VAL A 32 9.30 28.27 -0.54
N ASP A 33 9.06 27.31 0.34
CA ASP A 33 9.80 26.06 0.40
C ASP A 33 8.93 24.97 -0.27
N PHE A 34 9.53 24.20 -1.17
CA PHE A 34 8.82 23.18 -1.93
C PHE A 34 9.74 21.99 -2.24
N ILE A 35 9.13 20.84 -2.54
CA ILE A 35 9.82 19.65 -3.03
C ILE A 35 9.82 19.73 -4.56
N PRO A 36 11.00 19.82 -5.22
CA PRO A 36 11.07 19.90 -6.68
C PRO A 36 10.52 18.67 -7.39
N VAL A 37 9.99 18.86 -8.59
CA VAL A 37 9.42 17.79 -9.43
C VAL A 37 10.43 16.70 -9.75
N GLU A 38 11.70 17.04 -9.98
CA GLU A 38 12.75 16.07 -10.23
C GLU A 38 12.97 15.07 -9.09
N ASN A 39 12.72 15.48 -7.84
CA ASN A 39 12.75 14.59 -6.69
C ASN A 39 11.48 13.70 -6.61
N LEU A 40 10.38 14.13 -7.23
CA LEU A 40 9.16 13.36 -7.34
C LEU A 40 9.25 12.28 -8.41
N GLU A 41 9.94 12.54 -9.52
CA GLU A 41 10.14 11.54 -10.57
C GLU A 41 10.93 10.33 -10.08
N THR A 42 11.88 10.52 -9.18
CA THR A 42 12.62 9.42 -8.55
C THR A 42 11.73 8.58 -7.65
N THR A 43 10.76 9.23 -6.95
CA THR A 43 9.76 8.55 -6.12
C THR A 43 8.64 7.91 -6.96
N MET A 44 8.37 8.47 -8.13
CA MET A 44 7.32 8.02 -9.08
C MET A 44 7.84 7.04 -10.14
N ARG A 45 9.09 6.61 -10.09
CA ARG A 45 9.56 5.44 -10.84
C ARG A 45 8.94 4.18 -10.25
N SER A 46 7.74 4.05 -10.64
CA SER A 46 6.71 3.29 -10.03
C SER A 46 6.79 1.82 -10.37
N PRO A 47 6.37 1.01 -9.43
CA PRO A 47 6.12 -0.41 -9.61
C PRO A 47 5.21 -0.66 -10.83
N VAL A 48 5.37 -1.80 -11.43
CA VAL A 48 4.54 -2.24 -12.55
C VAL A 48 3.07 -2.19 -12.14
N PHE A 49 2.29 -1.36 -12.82
CA PHE A 49 0.85 -1.29 -12.62
C PHE A 49 0.19 -2.39 -13.45
N THR A 50 -0.46 -3.34 -12.78
CA THR A 50 -1.24 -4.37 -13.47
C THR A 50 -2.72 -4.08 -13.33
N ASP A 51 -3.39 -3.93 -14.46
CA ASP A 51 -4.81 -3.60 -14.57
C ASP A 51 -5.72 -4.85 -14.65
N ASN A 52 -5.22 -5.98 -14.19
CA ASN A 52 -5.97 -7.24 -14.22
C ASN A 52 -6.00 -7.93 -12.85
N SER A 53 -6.95 -8.83 -12.67
CA SER A 53 -7.11 -9.61 -11.44
C SER A 53 -6.14 -10.78 -11.31
N SER A 54 -5.22 -10.95 -12.23
CA SER A 54 -4.22 -12.00 -12.16
C SER A 54 -3.10 -11.60 -11.20
N PRO A 55 -2.65 -12.52 -10.34
CA PRO A 55 -1.54 -12.23 -9.45
C PRO A 55 -0.29 -11.90 -10.25
N PRO A 56 0.48 -10.86 -9.88
CA PRO A 56 1.79 -10.59 -10.47
C PRO A 56 2.70 -11.81 -10.37
N ALA A 57 3.51 -12.04 -11.40
CA ALA A 57 4.52 -13.10 -11.36
C ALA A 57 5.55 -12.80 -10.26
N VAL A 58 6.00 -13.84 -9.55
CA VAL A 58 7.02 -13.69 -8.52
C VAL A 58 8.38 -13.52 -9.19
N PRO A 59 9.07 -12.38 -9.00
CA PRO A 59 10.35 -12.12 -9.62
C PRO A 59 11.49 -12.89 -8.94
N GLN A 60 12.63 -12.96 -9.61
CA GLN A 60 13.86 -13.53 -9.03
C GLN A 60 14.54 -12.58 -8.04
N SER A 61 14.42 -11.28 -8.25
CA SER A 61 14.88 -10.22 -7.37
C SER A 61 13.69 -9.47 -6.77
N PHE A 62 13.91 -8.80 -5.64
CA PHE A 62 12.85 -8.02 -4.97
C PHE A 62 12.19 -7.02 -5.92
N GLN A 63 10.87 -7.00 -5.89
CA GLN A 63 10.04 -6.07 -6.66
C GLN A 63 8.81 -5.64 -5.88
N VAL A 64 8.36 -4.42 -6.11
CA VAL A 64 7.07 -3.91 -5.67
C VAL A 64 6.14 -3.82 -6.88
N ALA A 65 4.93 -4.36 -6.77
CA ALA A 65 3.92 -4.32 -7.81
C ALA A 65 2.62 -3.71 -7.29
N HIS A 66 1.93 -2.96 -8.14
CA HIS A 66 0.56 -2.52 -7.86
C HIS A 66 -0.43 -3.50 -8.47
N LEU A 67 -1.46 -3.85 -7.70
CA LEU A 67 -2.59 -4.64 -8.16
C LEU A 67 -3.86 -3.81 -7.98
N HIS A 68 -4.41 -3.34 -9.09
CA HIS A 68 -5.70 -2.68 -9.11
C HIS A 68 -6.77 -3.65 -9.62
N THR A 69 -7.73 -3.95 -8.77
CA THR A 69 -8.83 -4.85 -9.12
C THR A 69 -10.15 -4.32 -8.55
N PRO A 70 -11.28 -4.55 -9.22
CA PRO A 70 -12.58 -4.19 -8.66
C PRO A 70 -12.83 -4.83 -7.30
N THR A 71 -13.67 -4.19 -6.50
CA THR A 71 -14.15 -4.75 -5.23
C THR A 71 -14.82 -6.11 -5.49
N GLY A 72 -14.52 -7.11 -4.63
CA GLY A 72 -15.09 -8.45 -4.76
C GLY A 72 -14.42 -9.36 -5.81
N SER A 73 -13.34 -8.93 -6.45
CA SER A 73 -12.58 -9.74 -7.43
C SER A 73 -11.77 -10.88 -6.81
N GLY A 74 -11.64 -10.91 -5.48
CA GLY A 74 -10.87 -11.93 -4.75
C GLY A 74 -9.39 -11.60 -4.59
N LYS A 75 -8.99 -10.33 -4.73
CA LYS A 75 -7.60 -9.89 -4.53
C LYS A 75 -7.02 -10.28 -3.17
N SER A 76 -7.86 -10.31 -2.13
CA SER A 76 -7.46 -10.65 -0.76
C SER A 76 -7.62 -12.13 -0.41
N THR A 77 -8.15 -12.94 -1.31
CA THR A 77 -8.41 -14.38 -1.10
C THR A 77 -7.84 -15.25 -2.21
N LYS A 78 -8.23 -15.05 -3.46
CA LYS A 78 -7.76 -15.84 -4.60
C LYS A 78 -6.27 -15.61 -4.90
N VAL A 79 -5.81 -14.37 -4.77
CA VAL A 79 -4.40 -14.02 -5.04
C VAL A 79 -3.46 -14.69 -4.02
N PRO A 80 -3.67 -14.59 -2.69
CA PRO A 80 -2.88 -15.35 -1.72
C PRO A 80 -2.92 -16.85 -1.93
N ALA A 81 -4.10 -17.41 -2.27
CA ALA A 81 -4.24 -18.84 -2.55
C ALA A 81 -3.42 -19.29 -3.76
N ALA A 82 -3.39 -18.49 -4.83
CA ALA A 82 -2.59 -18.76 -6.02
C ALA A 82 -1.09 -18.78 -5.74
N TYR A 83 -0.59 -17.87 -4.90
CA TYR A 83 0.81 -17.87 -4.48
C TYR A 83 1.14 -19.05 -3.56
N ALA A 84 0.26 -19.37 -2.61
CA ALA A 84 0.43 -20.51 -1.72
C ALA A 84 0.46 -21.84 -2.49
N ALA A 85 -0.34 -21.97 -3.54
CA ALA A 85 -0.33 -23.14 -4.42
C ALA A 85 1.01 -23.30 -5.18
N GLN A 86 1.76 -22.23 -5.36
CA GLN A 86 3.12 -22.24 -5.93
C GLN A 86 4.22 -22.49 -4.88
N GLY A 87 3.85 -22.69 -3.62
CA GLY A 87 4.78 -22.97 -2.53
C GLY A 87 5.32 -21.73 -1.79
N TYR A 88 4.80 -20.55 -2.08
CA TYR A 88 5.22 -19.32 -1.41
C TYR A 88 4.50 -19.10 -0.08
N LYS A 89 5.22 -18.51 0.87
CA LYS A 89 4.66 -18.03 2.13
C LYS A 89 4.16 -16.59 1.93
N VAL A 90 2.88 -16.36 2.23
CA VAL A 90 2.18 -15.12 1.93
C VAL A 90 1.67 -14.46 3.20
N LEU A 91 1.99 -13.20 3.38
CA LEU A 91 1.39 -12.32 4.38
C LEU A 91 0.42 -11.36 3.70
N VAL A 92 -0.81 -11.29 4.18
CA VAL A 92 -1.80 -10.30 3.74
C VAL A 92 -2.08 -9.35 4.89
N LEU A 93 -1.83 -8.07 4.66
CA LEU A 93 -2.07 -6.99 5.61
C LEU A 93 -3.34 -6.22 5.23
N ASN A 94 -4.20 -5.97 6.21
CA ASN A 94 -5.46 -5.25 6.03
C ASN A 94 -5.69 -4.28 7.20
N PRO A 95 -6.30 -3.10 6.99
CA PRO A 95 -6.56 -2.15 8.06
C PRO A 95 -7.65 -2.61 9.04
N SER A 96 -8.53 -3.52 8.63
CA SER A 96 -9.73 -3.91 9.39
C SER A 96 -9.58 -5.27 10.06
N VAL A 97 -9.85 -5.34 11.36
CA VAL A 97 -9.94 -6.60 12.13
C VAL A 97 -11.08 -7.48 11.58
N ALA A 98 -12.24 -6.89 11.33
CA ALA A 98 -13.40 -7.63 10.83
C ALA A 98 -13.14 -8.25 9.45
N ALA A 99 -12.51 -7.51 8.53
CA ALA A 99 -12.12 -8.02 7.21
C ALA A 99 -11.08 -9.14 7.34
N THR A 100 -10.06 -8.97 8.17
CA THR A 100 -9.02 -9.98 8.42
C THR A 100 -9.62 -11.31 8.90
N LEU A 101 -10.55 -11.26 9.86
CA LEU A 101 -11.25 -12.44 10.35
C LEU A 101 -12.19 -13.03 9.29
N GLY A 102 -12.86 -12.17 8.52
CA GLY A 102 -13.76 -12.57 7.43
C GLY A 102 -13.02 -13.32 6.32
N PHE A 103 -11.84 -12.85 5.93
CA PHE A 103 -10.99 -13.54 4.95
C PHE A 103 -10.58 -14.93 5.45
N GLY A 104 -10.19 -15.04 6.72
CA GLY A 104 -9.85 -16.33 7.32
C GLY A 104 -11.01 -17.32 7.25
N ALA A 105 -12.20 -16.92 7.66
CA ALA A 105 -13.40 -17.74 7.61
C ALA A 105 -13.78 -18.12 6.16
N TYR A 106 -13.65 -17.19 5.22
CA TYR A 106 -13.92 -17.46 3.81
C TYR A 106 -12.93 -18.47 3.22
N MET A 107 -11.62 -18.33 3.52
CA MET A 107 -10.60 -19.24 3.04
C MET A 107 -10.82 -20.67 3.54
N SER A 108 -11.18 -20.84 4.80
CA SER A 108 -11.54 -22.16 5.35
C SER A 108 -12.73 -22.76 4.63
N LYS A 109 -13.79 -21.98 4.43
CA LYS A 109 -15.05 -22.45 3.85
C LYS A 109 -14.96 -22.70 2.33
N ALA A 110 -14.37 -21.76 1.59
CA ALA A 110 -14.40 -21.77 0.13
C ALA A 110 -13.22 -22.52 -0.49
N HIS A 111 -12.07 -22.55 0.18
CA HIS A 111 -10.85 -23.13 -0.35
C HIS A 111 -10.30 -24.28 0.51
N GLY A 112 -10.90 -24.57 1.66
CA GLY A 112 -10.41 -25.60 2.58
C GLY A 112 -9.03 -25.27 3.16
N ILE A 113 -8.65 -24.01 3.18
CA ILE A 113 -7.36 -23.52 3.69
C ILE A 113 -7.63 -22.80 5.00
N ASP A 114 -7.06 -23.28 6.09
CA ASP A 114 -7.13 -22.63 7.40
C ASP A 114 -5.90 -21.72 7.58
N PRO A 115 -6.00 -20.41 7.29
CA PRO A 115 -4.85 -19.52 7.36
C PRO A 115 -4.49 -19.18 8.81
N ASN A 116 -3.26 -18.72 9.01
CA ASN A 116 -2.91 -18.06 10.27
C ASN A 116 -3.61 -16.70 10.33
N ILE A 117 -4.08 -16.31 11.52
CA ILE A 117 -4.73 -15.02 11.77
C ILE A 117 -3.97 -14.28 12.86
N ARG A 118 -3.66 -13.02 12.62
CA ARG A 118 -2.97 -12.14 13.57
C ARG A 118 -3.67 -10.79 13.65
N THR A 119 -4.40 -10.58 14.73
CA THR A 119 -5.07 -9.31 15.03
C THR A 119 -4.82 -8.92 16.48
N GLY A 120 -5.15 -7.68 16.84
CA GLY A 120 -5.05 -7.23 18.23
C GLY A 120 -5.97 -7.98 19.20
N VAL A 121 -7.05 -8.59 18.68
CA VAL A 121 -8.04 -9.31 19.50
C VAL A 121 -7.94 -10.82 19.39
N ARG A 122 -7.28 -11.35 18.37
CA ARG A 122 -7.20 -12.79 18.13
C ARG A 122 -5.95 -13.19 17.35
N THR A 123 -5.30 -14.23 17.81
CA THR A 123 -4.18 -14.90 17.12
C THR A 123 -4.48 -16.37 16.96
N ILE A 124 -4.40 -16.88 15.73
CA ILE A 124 -4.57 -18.29 15.37
C ILE A 124 -3.35 -18.70 14.56
N THR A 125 -2.69 -19.76 14.96
CA THR A 125 -1.56 -20.35 14.24
C THR A 125 -1.94 -21.76 13.80
N THR A 126 -1.98 -21.96 12.48
CA THR A 126 -2.37 -23.25 11.87
C THR A 126 -1.20 -23.94 11.16
N GLY A 127 -0.09 -23.22 10.96
CA GLY A 127 1.02 -23.70 10.13
C GLY A 127 0.78 -23.51 8.62
N SER A 128 -0.30 -22.82 8.23
CA SER A 128 -0.59 -22.51 6.84
C SER A 128 0.49 -21.60 6.22
N PRO A 129 0.75 -21.71 4.92
CA PRO A 129 1.60 -20.76 4.20
C PRO A 129 0.99 -19.37 4.09
N ILE A 130 -0.33 -19.20 4.37
CA ILE A 130 -1.02 -17.93 4.31
C ILE A 130 -1.26 -17.39 5.72
N THR A 131 -0.88 -16.14 5.93
CA THR A 131 -1.16 -15.38 7.17
C THR A 131 -1.92 -14.13 6.84
N TYR A 132 -3.05 -13.91 7.49
CA TYR A 132 -3.77 -12.63 7.48
C TYR A 132 -3.45 -11.87 8.76
N SER A 133 -3.05 -10.62 8.63
CA SER A 133 -2.76 -9.74 9.77
C SER A 133 -3.34 -8.35 9.57
N THR A 134 -3.67 -7.68 10.66
CA THR A 134 -3.91 -6.24 10.61
C THR A 134 -2.57 -5.49 10.60
N TYR A 135 -2.54 -4.31 9.97
CA TYR A 135 -1.34 -3.44 10.01
C TYR A 135 -0.90 -3.14 11.45
N GLY A 136 -1.88 -2.86 12.33
CA GLY A 136 -1.56 -2.58 13.74
C GLY A 136 -0.90 -3.76 14.46
N LYS A 137 -1.36 -4.98 14.21
CA LYS A 137 -0.73 -6.18 14.80
C LYS A 137 0.64 -6.45 14.20
N PHE A 138 0.79 -6.27 12.89
CA PHE A 138 2.05 -6.38 12.20
C PHE A 138 3.12 -5.44 12.79
N LEU A 139 2.75 -4.18 13.03
CA LEU A 139 3.63 -3.19 13.65
C LEU A 139 3.97 -3.56 15.11
N ALA A 140 2.98 -4.00 15.88
CA ALA A 140 3.17 -4.44 17.27
C ALA A 140 4.08 -5.66 17.39
N ASP A 141 4.10 -6.52 16.37
CA ASP A 141 4.97 -7.70 16.29
C ASP A 141 6.38 -7.36 15.77
N GLY A 142 6.69 -6.09 15.53
CA GLY A 142 8.02 -5.63 15.10
C GLY A 142 8.24 -5.60 13.58
N GLY A 143 7.19 -5.66 12.79
CA GLY A 143 7.28 -5.57 11.32
C GLY A 143 7.68 -6.88 10.65
N CYS A 144 8.53 -6.81 9.62
CA CYS A 144 9.00 -7.98 8.90
C CYS A 144 10.01 -8.78 9.74
N SER A 145 9.65 -9.99 10.12
CA SER A 145 10.61 -10.94 10.69
C SER A 145 11.41 -11.60 9.56
N GLY A 146 12.73 -11.70 9.70
CA GLY A 146 13.62 -12.23 8.67
C GLY A 146 13.19 -13.61 8.17
N GLY A 147 13.00 -13.74 6.85
CA GLY A 147 12.71 -14.99 6.16
C GLY A 147 11.32 -15.58 6.40
N ALA A 148 10.40 -14.86 7.04
CA ALA A 148 9.07 -15.39 7.36
C ALA A 148 8.12 -15.48 6.16
N TYR A 149 8.23 -14.54 5.18
CA TYR A 149 7.32 -14.44 4.05
C TYR A 149 8.07 -14.15 2.75
N ASP A 150 7.67 -14.83 1.68
CA ASP A 150 8.17 -14.59 0.33
C ASP A 150 7.43 -13.44 -0.35
N ILE A 151 6.13 -13.31 -0.04
CA ILE A 151 5.23 -12.34 -0.65
C ILE A 151 4.45 -11.62 0.45
N ILE A 152 4.40 -10.30 0.37
CA ILE A 152 3.61 -9.45 1.28
C ILE A 152 2.60 -8.67 0.45
N ILE A 153 1.32 -8.84 0.74
CA ILE A 153 0.22 -8.13 0.10
C ILE A 153 -0.29 -7.07 1.06
N CYS A 154 -0.13 -5.81 0.68
CA CYS A 154 -0.69 -4.67 1.40
C CYS A 154 -2.06 -4.35 0.81
N ASP A 155 -3.12 -4.89 1.42
CA ASP A 155 -4.48 -4.65 0.99
C ASP A 155 -4.98 -3.28 1.44
N GLU A 156 -5.92 -2.73 0.66
CA GLU A 156 -6.47 -1.38 0.88
C GLU A 156 -5.36 -0.30 0.97
N CYS A 157 -4.36 -0.37 0.07
CA CYS A 157 -3.18 0.51 0.11
C CYS A 157 -3.50 2.00 -0.10
N HIS A 158 -4.73 2.34 -0.51
CA HIS A 158 -5.25 3.71 -0.58
C HIS A 158 -5.67 4.27 0.78
N SER A 159 -5.72 3.44 1.83
CA SER A 159 -6.12 3.85 3.18
C SER A 159 -5.21 4.96 3.73
N THR A 160 -5.82 5.99 4.32
CA THR A 160 -5.11 7.20 4.79
C THR A 160 -4.95 7.24 6.31
N ASP A 161 -5.34 6.19 7.03
CA ASP A 161 -5.13 6.11 8.47
C ASP A 161 -3.64 5.91 8.81
N ALA A 162 -3.21 6.49 9.92
CA ALA A 162 -1.81 6.49 10.31
C ALA A 162 -1.19 5.09 10.45
N THR A 163 -1.97 4.13 10.95
CA THR A 163 -1.51 2.75 11.15
C THR A 163 -1.25 2.04 9.81
N SER A 164 -2.13 2.21 8.82
CA SER A 164 -1.94 1.64 7.48
C SER A 164 -0.76 2.28 6.77
N ILE A 165 -0.64 3.59 6.81
CA ILE A 165 0.48 4.33 6.20
C ILE A 165 1.81 3.88 6.82
N LEU A 166 1.89 3.80 8.13
CA LEU A 166 3.09 3.34 8.84
C LEU A 166 3.39 1.86 8.52
N GLY A 167 2.37 1.02 8.48
CA GLY A 167 2.49 -0.40 8.16
C GLY A 167 3.03 -0.63 6.75
N ILE A 168 2.47 0.06 5.75
CA ILE A 168 2.95 -0.01 4.36
C ILE A 168 4.38 0.52 4.25
N GLY A 169 4.68 1.66 4.88
CA GLY A 169 6.03 2.21 4.93
C GLY A 169 7.04 1.23 5.54
N THR A 170 6.68 0.56 6.62
CA THR A 170 7.51 -0.47 7.26
C THR A 170 7.74 -1.67 6.33
N VAL A 171 6.71 -2.12 5.61
CA VAL A 171 6.87 -3.20 4.62
C VAL A 171 7.84 -2.80 3.52
N LEU A 172 7.68 -1.62 2.94
CA LEU A 172 8.53 -1.14 1.84
C LEU A 172 10.00 -0.95 2.28
N ASP A 173 10.22 -0.57 3.54
CA ASP A 173 11.55 -0.40 4.11
C ASP A 173 12.25 -1.74 4.45
N GLN A 174 11.50 -2.71 4.94
CA GLN A 174 12.06 -3.92 5.55
C GLN A 174 11.92 -5.19 4.72
N ALA A 175 10.99 -5.26 3.76
CA ALA A 175 10.65 -6.51 3.08
C ALA A 175 11.82 -7.14 2.33
N GLU A 176 12.60 -6.35 1.59
CA GLU A 176 13.75 -6.84 0.84
C GLU A 176 14.81 -7.44 1.78
N THR A 177 15.18 -6.71 2.82
CA THR A 177 16.15 -7.17 3.82
C THR A 177 15.66 -8.42 4.57
N ALA A 178 14.35 -8.54 4.77
CA ALA A 178 13.72 -9.71 5.40
C ALA A 178 13.61 -10.94 4.47
N GLY A 179 14.03 -10.82 3.21
CA GLY A 179 14.04 -11.91 2.24
C GLY A 179 12.76 -12.08 1.44
N ALA A 180 11.84 -11.12 1.51
CA ALA A 180 10.67 -11.11 0.63
C ALA A 180 11.09 -10.86 -0.83
N ARG A 181 10.37 -11.48 -1.75
CA ARG A 181 10.61 -11.33 -3.20
C ARG A 181 9.65 -10.34 -3.84
N LEU A 182 8.44 -10.25 -3.32
CA LEU A 182 7.39 -9.45 -3.90
C LEU A 182 6.58 -8.75 -2.81
N VAL A 183 6.39 -7.45 -2.99
CA VAL A 183 5.38 -6.67 -2.27
C VAL A 183 4.30 -6.26 -3.25
N VAL A 184 3.05 -6.60 -2.96
CA VAL A 184 1.90 -6.23 -3.77
C VAL A 184 1.10 -5.15 -3.05
N LEU A 185 1.00 -3.99 -3.65
CA LEU A 185 0.15 -2.90 -3.17
C LEU A 185 -1.22 -3.03 -3.86
N ALA A 186 -2.21 -3.53 -3.13
CA ALA A 186 -3.52 -3.86 -3.67
C ALA A 186 -4.58 -2.83 -3.28
N THR A 187 -5.38 -2.43 -4.24
CA THR A 187 -6.51 -1.51 -4.01
C THR A 187 -7.60 -1.70 -5.05
N ALA A 188 -8.85 -1.43 -4.65
CA ALA A 188 -9.96 -1.26 -5.57
C ALA A 188 -10.08 0.18 -6.10
N THR A 189 -9.34 1.13 -5.50
CA THR A 189 -9.33 2.54 -5.90
C THR A 189 -8.05 2.84 -6.66
N PRO A 190 -8.12 3.15 -7.97
CA PRO A 190 -6.93 3.43 -8.77
C PRO A 190 -6.19 4.67 -8.27
N PRO A 191 -4.85 4.70 -8.34
CA PRO A 191 -4.06 5.89 -8.07
C PRO A 191 -4.49 7.04 -8.98
N GLY A 192 -4.66 8.24 -8.42
CA GLY A 192 -5.08 9.43 -9.17
C GLY A 192 -6.58 9.57 -9.41
N SER A 193 -7.41 8.60 -8.96
CA SER A 193 -8.87 8.72 -9.02
C SER A 193 -9.47 9.55 -7.88
N VAL A 194 -8.68 9.97 -6.91
CA VAL A 194 -9.11 10.88 -5.85
C VAL A 194 -8.97 12.31 -6.36
N THR A 195 -10.03 12.84 -6.94
CA THR A 195 -10.17 14.28 -7.14
C THR A 195 -10.38 14.93 -5.77
N VAL A 196 -9.44 15.76 -5.36
CA VAL A 196 -9.67 16.67 -4.24
C VAL A 196 -10.41 17.88 -4.81
N PRO A 197 -11.72 18.06 -4.55
CA PRO A 197 -12.44 19.22 -5.04
C PRO A 197 -11.89 20.47 -4.35
N HIS A 198 -11.26 21.33 -5.12
CA HIS A 198 -10.84 22.63 -4.65
C HIS A 198 -11.42 23.70 -5.59
N PRO A 199 -12.10 24.74 -5.07
CA PRO A 199 -12.82 25.72 -5.89
C PRO A 199 -11.92 26.52 -6.84
N ASN A 200 -10.60 26.47 -6.68
CA ASN A 200 -9.62 27.23 -7.47
C ASN A 200 -8.59 26.35 -8.18
N ILE A 201 -8.83 25.05 -8.28
CA ILE A 201 -7.99 24.13 -9.08
C ILE A 201 -8.82 23.69 -10.28
N GLU A 202 -8.45 24.14 -11.48
CA GLU A 202 -8.90 23.50 -12.71
C GLU A 202 -8.35 22.06 -12.72
N GLU A 203 -9.23 21.10 -12.99
CA GLU A 203 -8.82 19.72 -13.19
C GLU A 203 -7.82 19.68 -14.35
N VAL A 204 -6.55 19.45 -14.05
CA VAL A 204 -5.57 19.11 -15.06
C VAL A 204 -5.66 17.60 -15.23
N ALA A 205 -6.25 17.16 -16.32
CA ALA A 205 -6.18 15.78 -16.75
C ALA A 205 -4.71 15.45 -17.05
N LEU A 206 -4.14 14.55 -16.25
CA LEU A 206 -2.84 13.96 -16.49
C LEU A 206 -2.98 12.82 -17.50
#